data_c10b42c268e81cc60e7c81a682fa3d3e
#
_entry.id   c10b42c268e81cc60e7c81a682fa3d3e
#
_cell.length_a   1.000
_cell.length_b   1.000
_cell.length_c   1.000
_cell.angle_alpha   90.00
_cell.angle_beta   90.00
_cell.angle_gamma   90.00
#
_symmetry.space_group_name_H-M   'P 1'
#
loop_
_entity.id
_entity.type
_entity.pdbx_description
1 polymer ?
#
loop_
_entity_poly.entity_id
_entity_poly.type
_entity_poly.pdbx_seq_one_letter_code
_entity_poly.pdbx_strand_id
1 'polypeptide(L)'
;DSVKDIGAFLDWIERDAGLDKGRVAVIGGSYGGYMVLASLGHHGRRLRCGVDAVGISNFLTFLKNTQDYRRDLRRVEYGDERDPAMAEFLGKISPANHADKIQKPLFVIQGLNDPRVPVSESEQMVKAIRENGGTAWYLMAKDEGHGFQKKHNVDFMFRSTALFLQEHLMN
;
A
#
# COMPACT_ATOMS: atom_id res chain seq x y z
N ASP A 1 -12.63 -9.23 -3.41
CA ASP A 1 -12.20 -10.63 -3.54
C ASP A 1 -10.69 -10.79 -3.51
N SER A 2 -9.88 -9.95 -4.20
CA SER A 2 -8.41 -10.08 -4.25
C SER A 2 -7.71 -10.14 -2.87
N VAL A 3 -8.22 -9.43 -1.86
CA VAL A 3 -7.68 -9.54 -0.48
C VAL A 3 -7.94 -10.93 0.13
N LYS A 4 -9.03 -11.61 -0.25
CA LYS A 4 -9.29 -12.99 0.17
C LYS A 4 -8.31 -13.97 -0.47
N ASP A 5 -7.88 -13.69 -1.71
CA ASP A 5 -6.89 -14.53 -2.41
C ASP A 5 -5.53 -14.48 -1.69
N ILE A 6 -5.15 -13.31 -1.13
CA ILE A 6 -3.97 -13.22 -0.25
C ILE A 6 -4.14 -14.12 0.98
N GLY A 7 -5.34 -14.18 1.58
CA GLY A 7 -5.63 -15.10 2.67
C GLY A 7 -5.40 -16.57 2.28
N ALA A 8 -5.85 -16.96 1.09
CA ALA A 8 -5.65 -18.32 0.57
C ALA A 8 -4.16 -18.63 0.30
N PHE A 9 -3.39 -17.65 -0.20
CA PHE A 9 -1.93 -17.78 -0.32
C PHE A 9 -1.24 -17.98 1.04
N LEU A 10 -1.65 -17.23 2.05
CA LEU A 10 -1.13 -17.41 3.39
C LEU A 10 -1.48 -18.81 3.96
N ASP A 11 -2.70 -19.32 3.69
CA ASP A 11 -3.08 -20.68 4.07
C ASP A 11 -2.21 -21.75 3.39
N TRP A 12 -1.83 -21.50 2.14
CA TRP A 12 -0.89 -22.38 1.43
C TRP A 12 0.51 -22.32 2.05
N ILE A 13 1.04 -21.10 2.33
CA ILE A 13 2.35 -20.93 2.99
C ILE A 13 2.39 -21.66 4.34
N GLU A 14 1.31 -21.63 5.11
CA GLU A 14 1.26 -22.31 6.42
C GLU A 14 1.34 -23.83 6.32
N ARG A 15 0.92 -24.41 5.20
CA ARG A 15 0.95 -25.86 4.96
C ARG A 15 2.22 -26.36 4.30
N ASP A 16 2.99 -25.47 3.67
CA ASP A 16 4.20 -25.81 2.96
C ASP A 16 5.39 -25.88 3.93
N ALA A 17 5.93 -27.06 4.14
CA ALA A 17 7.07 -27.27 5.08
C ALA A 17 8.39 -26.63 4.62
N GLY A 18 8.50 -26.22 3.34
CA GLY A 18 9.66 -25.51 2.80
C GLY A 18 9.63 -24.00 3.03
N LEU A 19 8.51 -23.44 3.53
CA LEU A 19 8.33 -22.01 3.74
C LEU A 19 8.27 -21.65 5.22
N ASP A 20 8.81 -20.48 5.55
CA ASP A 20 8.73 -19.93 6.92
C ASP A 20 7.51 -19.02 7.06
N LYS A 21 6.42 -19.57 7.57
CA LYS A 21 5.18 -18.82 7.86
C LYS A 21 5.34 -17.68 8.89
N GLY A 22 6.40 -17.70 9.66
CA GLY A 22 6.73 -16.64 10.62
C GLY A 22 7.44 -15.45 9.98
N ARG A 23 7.91 -15.57 8.73
CA ARG A 23 8.66 -14.56 7.98
C ARG A 23 8.03 -14.28 6.62
N VAL A 24 6.82 -13.74 6.62
CA VAL A 24 6.08 -13.37 5.40
C VAL A 24 5.94 -11.85 5.34
N ALA A 25 6.38 -11.26 4.23
CA ALA A 25 6.15 -9.86 3.89
C ALA A 25 5.29 -9.75 2.63
N VAL A 26 4.58 -8.63 2.49
CA VAL A 26 3.81 -8.30 1.29
C VAL A 26 4.39 -7.05 0.64
N ILE A 27 4.65 -7.11 -0.68
CA ILE A 27 5.24 -6.01 -1.46
C ILE A 27 4.39 -5.78 -2.70
N GLY A 28 4.05 -4.53 -2.98
CA GLY A 28 3.26 -4.20 -4.15
C GLY A 28 3.32 -2.74 -4.54
N GLY A 29 2.96 -2.45 -5.79
CA GLY A 29 2.92 -1.10 -6.33
C GLY A 29 1.58 -0.75 -6.95
N SER A 30 1.19 0.54 -6.89
CA SER A 30 -0.07 1.05 -7.44
C SER A 30 -1.28 0.35 -6.81
N TYR A 31 -2.12 -0.34 -7.59
CA TYR A 31 -3.16 -1.21 -7.04
C TYR A 31 -2.57 -2.31 -6.13
N GLY A 32 -1.38 -2.83 -6.46
CA GLY A 32 -0.66 -3.74 -5.58
C GLY A 32 -0.25 -3.11 -4.24
N GLY A 33 0.00 -1.81 -4.21
CA GLY A 33 0.20 -1.04 -2.96
C GLY A 33 -1.07 -0.99 -2.11
N TYR A 34 -2.24 -0.74 -2.73
CA TYR A 34 -3.53 -0.92 -2.04
C TYR A 34 -3.64 -2.33 -1.44
N MET A 35 -3.26 -3.36 -2.21
CA MET A 35 -3.29 -4.75 -1.75
C MET A 35 -2.38 -5.00 -0.54
N VAL A 36 -1.21 -4.33 -0.49
CA VAL A 36 -0.32 -4.36 0.69
C VAL A 36 -1.03 -3.80 1.91
N LEU A 37 -1.58 -2.58 1.79
CA LEU A 37 -2.26 -1.90 2.89
C LEU A 37 -3.47 -2.72 3.39
N ALA A 38 -4.31 -3.19 2.47
CA ALA A 38 -5.48 -4.01 2.78
C ALA A 38 -5.06 -5.35 3.44
N SER A 39 -3.99 -5.98 2.93
CA SER A 39 -3.48 -7.24 3.50
C SER A 39 -2.95 -7.06 4.93
N LEU A 40 -2.26 -5.96 5.21
CA LEU A 40 -1.79 -5.65 6.57
C LEU A 40 -2.97 -5.40 7.52
N GLY A 41 -4.04 -4.76 7.05
CA GLY A 41 -5.25 -4.54 7.85
C GLY A 41 -6.05 -5.82 8.11
N HIS A 42 -6.18 -6.71 7.11
CA HIS A 42 -6.99 -7.93 7.22
C HIS A 42 -6.22 -9.16 7.73
N HIS A 43 -4.94 -9.28 7.35
CA HIS A 43 -4.11 -10.46 7.60
C HIS A 43 -2.83 -10.12 8.40
N GLY A 44 -2.75 -8.96 9.06
CA GLY A 44 -1.54 -8.46 9.73
C GLY A 44 -0.95 -9.43 10.76
N ARG A 45 -1.77 -10.29 11.41
CA ARG A 45 -1.25 -11.31 12.35
C ARG A 45 -0.36 -12.36 11.69
N ARG A 46 -0.51 -12.57 10.38
CA ARG A 46 0.21 -13.57 9.57
C ARG A 46 1.35 -12.94 8.75
N LEU A 47 1.50 -11.62 8.84
CA LEU A 47 2.51 -10.84 8.12
C LEU A 47 3.49 -10.20 9.10
N ARG A 48 4.74 -10.07 8.69
CA ARG A 48 5.78 -9.38 9.47
C ARG A 48 5.84 -7.90 9.14
N CYS A 49 5.76 -7.55 7.87
CA CYS A 49 5.85 -6.17 7.37
C CYS A 49 5.26 -6.06 5.95
N GLY A 50 5.15 -4.82 5.46
CA GLY A 50 4.74 -4.54 4.09
C GLY A 50 5.54 -3.41 3.44
N VAL A 51 5.67 -3.46 2.11
CA VAL A 51 6.27 -2.40 1.30
C VAL A 51 5.25 -1.95 0.27
N ASP A 52 4.77 -0.74 0.42
CA ASP A 52 3.80 -0.08 -0.45
C ASP A 52 4.52 0.95 -1.34
N ALA A 53 4.55 0.72 -2.64
CA ALA A 53 5.05 1.67 -3.61
C ALA A 53 3.90 2.31 -4.39
N VAL A 54 3.76 3.63 -4.27
CA VAL A 54 2.76 4.44 -4.99
C VAL A 54 1.32 3.89 -4.89
N GLY A 55 0.94 3.39 -3.69
CA GLY A 55 -0.32 2.70 -3.46
C GLY A 55 -1.50 3.63 -3.19
N ILE A 56 -2.70 3.10 -3.42
CA ILE A 56 -3.96 3.79 -3.13
C ILE A 56 -4.34 3.51 -1.67
N SER A 57 -4.37 4.54 -0.84
CA SER A 57 -4.75 4.41 0.56
C SER A 57 -6.25 4.67 0.81
N ASN A 58 -6.86 5.51 -0.04
CA ASN A 58 -8.28 5.82 0.05
C ASN A 58 -8.85 6.07 -1.35
N PHE A 59 -9.79 5.24 -1.79
CA PHE A 59 -10.37 5.34 -3.12
C PHE A 59 -11.14 6.65 -3.36
N LEU A 60 -11.75 7.24 -2.33
CA LEU A 60 -12.49 8.50 -2.46
C LEU A 60 -11.53 9.67 -2.73
N THR A 61 -10.45 9.79 -1.94
CA THR A 61 -9.45 10.84 -2.15
C THR A 61 -8.65 10.61 -3.42
N PHE A 62 -8.34 9.37 -3.75
CA PHE A 62 -7.68 8.99 -5.00
C PHE A 62 -8.49 9.40 -6.22
N LEU A 63 -9.79 9.04 -6.31
CA LEU A 63 -10.66 9.38 -7.43
C LEU A 63 -10.88 10.90 -7.54
N LYS A 64 -10.93 11.60 -6.41
CA LYS A 64 -11.06 13.06 -6.38
C LYS A 64 -9.80 13.76 -6.87
N ASN A 65 -8.61 13.28 -6.53
CA ASN A 65 -7.33 13.98 -6.68
C ASN A 65 -6.44 13.45 -7.82
N THR A 66 -6.75 12.29 -8.41
CA THR A 66 -6.06 11.83 -9.62
C THR A 66 -6.26 12.80 -10.79
N GLN A 67 -5.33 12.83 -11.74
CA GLN A 67 -5.41 13.74 -12.88
C GLN A 67 -6.71 13.56 -13.65
N ASP A 68 -7.31 14.66 -14.13
CA ASP A 68 -8.65 14.70 -14.73
C ASP A 68 -8.81 13.74 -15.91
N TYR A 69 -7.80 13.65 -16.78
CA TYR A 69 -7.81 12.76 -17.94
C TYR A 69 -7.88 11.26 -17.59
N ARG A 70 -7.59 10.91 -16.32
CA ARG A 70 -7.61 9.53 -15.83
C ARG A 70 -8.87 9.20 -15.04
N ARG A 71 -9.55 10.22 -14.50
CA ARG A 71 -10.60 10.05 -13.49
C ARG A 71 -11.75 9.17 -13.95
N ASP A 72 -12.29 9.45 -15.14
CA ASP A 72 -13.43 8.67 -15.66
C ASP A 72 -13.04 7.21 -15.93
N LEU A 73 -11.82 6.98 -16.44
CA LEU A 73 -11.30 5.62 -16.61
C LEU A 73 -11.21 4.89 -15.26
N ARG A 74 -10.78 5.58 -14.19
CA ARG A 74 -10.68 5.00 -12.86
C ARG A 74 -12.06 4.74 -12.23
N ARG A 75 -13.06 5.57 -12.52
CA ARG A 75 -14.44 5.31 -12.12
C ARG A 75 -15.01 4.05 -12.73
N VAL A 76 -14.71 3.79 -14.00
CA VAL A 76 -15.11 2.53 -14.67
C VAL A 76 -14.42 1.32 -14.02
N GLU A 77 -13.17 1.46 -13.60
CA GLU A 77 -12.36 0.38 -13.02
C GLU A 77 -12.73 0.06 -11.56
N TYR A 78 -12.89 1.09 -10.73
CA TYR A 78 -13.03 0.95 -9.27
C TYR A 78 -14.45 1.21 -8.75
N GLY A 79 -15.27 1.92 -9.51
CA GLY A 79 -16.58 2.41 -9.12
C GLY A 79 -16.64 3.94 -9.11
N ASP A 80 -17.84 4.48 -9.25
CA ASP A 80 -18.08 5.92 -9.33
C ASP A 80 -18.41 6.47 -7.93
N GLU A 81 -17.50 7.26 -7.37
CA GLU A 81 -17.64 7.88 -6.03
C GLU A 81 -18.79 8.90 -5.95
N ARG A 82 -19.38 9.28 -7.08
CA ARG A 82 -20.55 10.17 -7.12
C ARG A 82 -21.85 9.44 -6.80
N ASP A 83 -21.87 8.11 -6.95
CA ASP A 83 -22.97 7.28 -6.45
C ASP A 83 -22.80 7.08 -4.93
N PRO A 84 -23.81 7.44 -4.11
CA PRO A 84 -23.70 7.33 -2.66
C PRO A 84 -23.43 5.91 -2.15
N ALA A 85 -24.05 4.89 -2.77
CA ALA A 85 -23.85 3.49 -2.36
C ALA A 85 -22.43 3.02 -2.72
N MET A 86 -21.92 3.44 -3.89
CA MET A 86 -20.55 3.16 -4.29
C MET A 86 -19.54 3.91 -3.42
N ALA A 87 -19.80 5.18 -3.08
CA ALA A 87 -18.95 5.94 -2.18
C ALA A 87 -18.84 5.28 -0.80
N GLU A 88 -19.95 4.79 -0.25
CA GLU A 88 -19.94 4.03 1.00
C GLU A 88 -19.09 2.76 0.89
N PHE A 89 -19.26 2.00 -0.18
CA PHE A 89 -18.45 0.81 -0.43
C PHE A 89 -16.96 1.13 -0.57
N LEU A 90 -16.59 2.13 -1.37
CA LEU A 90 -15.22 2.58 -1.56
C LEU A 90 -14.60 3.05 -0.24
N GLY A 91 -15.36 3.77 0.58
CA GLY A 91 -14.94 4.16 1.92
C GLY A 91 -14.65 2.95 2.82
N LYS A 92 -15.50 1.92 2.78
CA LYS A 92 -15.33 0.70 3.58
C LYS A 92 -14.09 -0.10 3.22
N ILE A 93 -13.71 -0.13 1.93
CA ILE A 93 -12.54 -0.87 1.48
C ILE A 93 -11.25 -0.03 1.50
N SER A 94 -11.31 1.25 1.84
CA SER A 94 -10.16 2.17 1.86
C SER A 94 -9.31 1.96 3.11
N PRO A 95 -8.03 1.52 2.98
CA PRO A 95 -7.18 1.21 4.12
C PRO A 95 -6.95 2.37 5.09
N ALA A 96 -6.90 3.62 4.59
CA ALA A 96 -6.70 4.80 5.42
C ALA A 96 -7.81 4.97 6.47
N ASN A 97 -9.03 4.51 6.18
CA ASN A 97 -10.16 4.54 7.13
C ASN A 97 -10.07 3.46 8.21
N HIS A 98 -9.09 2.56 8.11
CA HIS A 98 -8.86 1.43 9.01
C HIS A 98 -7.38 1.32 9.40
N ALA A 99 -6.66 2.42 9.41
CA ALA A 99 -5.23 2.47 9.69
C ALA A 99 -4.88 1.95 11.09
N ASP A 100 -5.81 2.04 12.04
CA ASP A 100 -5.72 1.44 13.37
C ASP A 100 -5.50 -0.07 13.36
N LYS A 101 -5.93 -0.76 12.30
CA LYS A 101 -5.74 -2.21 12.12
C LYS A 101 -4.36 -2.57 11.58
N ILE A 102 -3.62 -1.61 11.04
CA ILE A 102 -2.27 -1.82 10.48
C ILE A 102 -1.24 -1.61 11.58
N GLN A 103 -0.93 -2.68 12.29
CA GLN A 103 0.00 -2.67 13.43
C GLN A 103 1.41 -3.19 13.08
N LYS A 104 1.60 -3.65 11.84
CA LYS A 104 2.89 -4.15 11.36
C LYS A 104 3.69 -3.06 10.69
N PRO A 105 5.02 -3.12 10.73
CA PRO A 105 5.87 -2.15 10.03
C PRO A 105 5.52 -2.03 8.56
N LEU A 106 5.39 -0.78 8.12
CA LEU A 106 5.08 -0.43 6.74
C LEU A 106 6.18 0.48 6.18
N PHE A 107 6.66 0.17 4.98
CA PHE A 107 7.51 1.07 4.20
C PHE A 107 6.72 1.62 3.02
N VAL A 108 6.52 2.94 2.98
CA VAL A 108 5.81 3.65 1.91
C VAL A 108 6.82 4.35 1.00
N ILE A 109 6.68 4.16 -0.30
CA ILE A 109 7.56 4.70 -1.34
C ILE A 109 6.72 5.50 -2.33
N GLN A 110 7.08 6.77 -2.60
CA GLN A 110 6.28 7.67 -3.42
C GLN A 110 7.14 8.64 -4.26
N GLY A 111 6.73 8.85 -5.50
CA GLY A 111 7.23 9.97 -6.31
C GLY A 111 6.36 11.21 -6.12
N LEU A 112 6.99 12.38 -5.88
CA LEU A 112 6.26 13.64 -5.67
C LEU A 112 5.41 14.04 -6.88
N ASN A 113 5.91 13.75 -8.08
CA ASN A 113 5.27 14.13 -9.35
C ASN A 113 4.42 13.02 -9.95
N ASP A 114 3.88 12.13 -9.13
CA ASP A 114 3.04 11.02 -9.60
C ASP A 114 1.69 11.53 -10.13
N PRO A 115 1.42 11.39 -11.46
CA PRO A 115 0.17 11.85 -12.05
C PRO A 115 -0.98 10.85 -11.89
N ARG A 116 -0.69 9.63 -11.41
CA ARG A 116 -1.67 8.54 -11.31
C ARG A 116 -2.21 8.40 -9.90
N VAL A 117 -1.29 8.23 -8.93
CA VAL A 117 -1.61 8.15 -7.51
C VAL A 117 -0.98 9.37 -6.83
N PRO A 118 -1.79 10.35 -6.43
CA PRO A 118 -1.28 11.57 -5.82
C PRO A 118 -0.45 11.30 -4.56
N VAL A 119 0.59 12.10 -4.34
CA VAL A 119 1.46 12.02 -3.14
C VAL A 119 0.65 12.05 -1.84
N SER A 120 -0.49 12.75 -1.85
CA SER A 120 -1.40 12.81 -0.70
C SER A 120 -1.92 11.45 -0.22
N GLU A 121 -1.99 10.44 -1.11
CA GLU A 121 -2.37 9.08 -0.72
C GLU A 121 -1.34 8.46 0.22
N SER A 122 -0.05 8.61 -0.09
CA SER A 122 1.04 8.15 0.76
C SER A 122 1.14 8.95 2.05
N GLU A 123 1.04 10.28 1.97
CA GLU A 123 1.15 11.17 3.14
C GLU A 123 0.05 10.93 4.16
N GLN A 124 -1.22 10.80 3.72
CA GLN A 124 -2.32 10.50 4.64
C GLN A 124 -2.17 9.13 5.30
N MET A 125 -1.66 8.13 4.57
CA MET A 125 -1.46 6.79 5.11
C MET A 125 -0.34 6.76 6.15
N VAL A 126 0.82 7.34 5.83
CA VAL A 126 1.96 7.45 6.77
C VAL A 126 1.56 8.19 8.03
N LYS A 127 0.82 9.30 7.88
CA LYS A 127 0.31 10.07 9.01
C LYS A 127 -0.61 9.22 9.88
N ALA A 128 -1.61 8.57 9.28
CA ALA A 128 -2.57 7.74 10.01
C ALA A 128 -1.91 6.58 10.76
N ILE A 129 -0.94 5.89 10.14
CA ILE A 129 -0.17 4.82 10.80
C ILE A 129 0.57 5.36 12.03
N ARG A 130 1.28 6.48 11.88
CA ARG A 130 2.07 7.07 12.98
C ARG A 130 1.20 7.57 14.12
N GLU A 131 0.05 8.18 13.82
CA GLU A 131 -0.93 8.65 14.82
C GLU A 131 -1.55 7.49 15.62
N ASN A 132 -1.63 6.30 15.01
CA ASN A 132 -2.05 5.06 15.69
C ASN A 132 -0.88 4.31 16.36
N GLY A 133 0.30 4.92 16.49
CA GLY A 133 1.48 4.32 17.16
C GLY A 133 2.20 3.26 16.32
N GLY A 134 1.85 3.10 15.04
CA GLY A 134 2.50 2.15 14.14
C GLY A 134 3.84 2.66 13.59
N THR A 135 4.65 1.73 13.09
CA THR A 135 5.94 2.02 12.45
C THR A 135 5.74 2.23 10.95
N ALA A 136 6.01 3.45 10.46
CA ALA A 136 6.00 3.77 9.05
C ALA A 136 7.31 4.42 8.61
N TRP A 137 8.05 3.73 7.71
CA TRP A 137 9.13 4.35 6.93
C TRP A 137 8.51 5.03 5.72
N TYR A 138 9.08 6.17 5.32
CA TYR A 138 8.58 6.93 4.18
C TYR A 138 9.73 7.43 3.31
N LEU A 139 9.76 6.99 2.06
CA LEU A 139 10.68 7.45 1.03
C LEU A 139 9.89 8.23 -0.03
N MET A 140 10.10 9.55 -0.08
CA MET A 140 9.51 10.41 -1.12
C MET A 140 10.63 10.99 -2.00
N ALA A 141 10.60 10.66 -3.29
CA ALA A 141 11.54 11.22 -4.26
C ALA A 141 10.91 12.44 -4.96
N LYS A 142 11.54 13.59 -4.80
CA LYS A 142 11.01 14.90 -5.28
C LYS A 142 10.94 15.02 -6.80
N ASP A 143 11.72 14.23 -7.50
CA ASP A 143 11.92 14.29 -8.95
C ASP A 143 11.49 13.02 -9.69
N GLU A 144 10.64 12.20 -9.05
CA GLU A 144 10.08 10.96 -9.60
C GLU A 144 8.55 11.03 -9.71
N GLY A 145 8.01 10.16 -10.57
CA GLY A 145 6.59 9.99 -10.82
C GLY A 145 6.04 8.65 -10.30
N HIS A 146 5.18 8.01 -11.13
CA HIS A 146 4.57 6.71 -10.81
C HIS A 146 5.58 5.57 -10.99
N GLY A 147 6.42 5.38 -10.00
CA GLY A 147 7.60 4.52 -10.04
C GLY A 147 8.87 5.31 -10.34
N PHE A 148 9.97 4.85 -9.76
CA PHE A 148 11.26 5.52 -9.89
C PHE A 148 11.96 5.10 -11.19
N GLN A 149 12.52 6.09 -11.91
CA GLN A 149 13.21 5.89 -13.18
C GLN A 149 14.69 6.27 -13.11
N LYS A 150 15.02 7.25 -12.26
CA LYS A 150 16.40 7.72 -12.14
C LYS A 150 17.23 6.73 -11.35
N LYS A 151 18.35 6.29 -11.93
CA LYS A 151 19.18 5.22 -11.37
C LYS A 151 19.52 5.43 -9.89
N HIS A 152 19.91 6.64 -9.49
CA HIS A 152 20.28 6.92 -8.08
C HIS A 152 19.09 6.78 -7.13
N ASN A 153 17.87 7.18 -7.54
CA ASN A 153 16.66 7.00 -6.75
C ASN A 153 16.26 5.52 -6.68
N VAL A 154 16.37 4.79 -7.80
CA VAL A 154 16.13 3.34 -7.87
C VAL A 154 17.09 2.59 -6.95
N ASP A 155 18.40 2.89 -7.03
CA ASP A 155 19.40 2.26 -6.17
C ASP A 155 19.14 2.54 -4.68
N PHE A 156 18.76 3.77 -4.35
CA PHE A 156 18.43 4.15 -2.98
C PHE A 156 17.16 3.41 -2.48
N MET A 157 16.12 3.35 -3.32
CA MET A 157 14.89 2.64 -3.03
C MET A 157 15.15 1.15 -2.73
N PHE A 158 15.92 0.46 -3.59
CA PHE A 158 16.25 -0.95 -3.39
C PHE A 158 17.07 -1.18 -2.12
N ARG A 159 18.06 -0.34 -1.84
CA ARG A 159 18.87 -0.45 -0.61
C ARG A 159 18.03 -0.21 0.63
N SER A 160 17.17 0.80 0.62
CA SER A 160 16.27 1.10 1.74
C SER A 160 15.25 -0.03 1.95
N THR A 161 14.73 -0.62 0.87
CA THR A 161 13.85 -1.78 0.93
C THR A 161 14.56 -3.00 1.54
N ALA A 162 15.79 -3.27 1.11
CA ALA A 162 16.60 -4.36 1.67
C ALA A 162 16.85 -4.16 3.17
N LEU A 163 17.20 -2.94 3.58
CA LEU A 163 17.42 -2.58 4.99
C LEU A 163 16.13 -2.75 5.81
N PHE A 164 15.00 -2.27 5.30
CA PHE A 164 13.69 -2.42 5.94
C PHE A 164 13.32 -3.90 6.14
N LEU A 165 13.51 -4.73 5.11
CA LEU A 165 13.23 -6.16 5.18
C LEU A 165 14.21 -6.88 6.12
N GLN A 166 15.48 -6.49 6.14
CA GLN A 166 16.44 -7.03 7.09
C GLN A 166 16.02 -6.74 8.54
N GLU A 167 15.56 -5.53 8.82
CA GLU A 167 15.15 -5.11 10.16
C GLU A 167 13.84 -5.78 10.62
N HIS A 168 12.84 -5.85 9.73
CA HIS A 168 11.48 -6.21 10.14
C HIS A 168 11.02 -7.61 9.71
N LEU A 169 11.69 -8.23 8.73
CA LEU A 169 11.35 -9.58 8.26
C LEU A 169 12.34 -10.63 8.77
N MET A 170 13.65 -10.29 8.80
CA MET A 170 14.70 -11.27 9.07
C MET A 170 15.08 -11.35 10.56
N ASN A 171 14.84 -10.28 11.32
CA ASN A 171 15.01 -10.22 12.77
C ASN A 171 13.65 -10.43 13.45
#